data_8bb9e5f6bca50e7ef5ad051f15981970
#
_entry.id   8bb9e5f6bca50e7ef5ad051f15981970
#
_cell.length_a   1.000
_cell.length_b   1.000
_cell.length_c   1.000
_cell.angle_alpha   90.00
_cell.angle_beta   90.00
_cell.angle_gamma   90.00
#
_symmetry.space_group_name_H-M   'P 1'
#
loop_
_entity.id
_entity.type
_entity.pdbx_description
1 polymer ?
#
loop_
_entity_poly.entity_id
_entity_poly.type
_entity_poly.pdbx_seq_one_letter_code
_entity_poly.pdbx_strand_id
1 'polypeptide(L)'
;IGKQKEPISGERVQSMLYNHMQERSAVADALLPSRNVGIVWNGAGALPYSTWAVGVFNDWLDADEDIDESATQYIGRLTWAPLRTDDDSSLLHLGIGYRYSNAKGGFRFRTEPEFNQAPAYVDTGFDVPTGILPANNIQTVNAEISWRRGPLWLASEYTQTAVDNPDLSHPTFNGYWIGASWVLTGEMRPYSKKSGTFRGVPVAKSVYQGGKGAWELSARWSSIDLSDGTVEGGDMDIASLGVSWWLSPIFSINMNYRYIWNTRLGVEGSSSGFNSRLLLLLE
;
A
#
# COMPACT_ATOMS: atom_id res chain seq x y z
N ILE A 1 12.62 17.11 3.70
CA ILE A 1 13.30 17.04 2.41
C ILE A 1 14.13 15.78 2.36
N GLY A 2 14.19 15.09 1.21
CA GLY A 2 15.03 13.91 0.97
C GLY A 2 14.29 12.80 0.25
N LYS A 3 14.93 11.60 0.12
CA LYS A 3 14.27 10.41 -0.44
C LYS A 3 13.31 9.83 0.59
N GLN A 4 12.02 10.00 0.36
CA GLN A 4 10.95 9.66 1.30
C GLN A 4 9.72 9.12 0.58
N LYS A 5 8.79 8.52 1.36
CA LYS A 5 7.52 8.04 0.81
C LYS A 5 6.67 9.22 0.34
N GLU A 6 6.03 9.04 -0.80
CA GLU A 6 5.01 9.95 -1.28
C GLU A 6 3.71 9.73 -0.47
N PRO A 7 3.15 10.78 0.14
CA PRO A 7 1.97 10.64 1.00
C PRO A 7 0.68 10.59 0.16
N ILE A 8 0.39 9.44 -0.45
CA ILE A 8 -0.80 9.25 -1.29
C ILE A 8 -1.82 8.28 -0.68
N SER A 9 -1.39 7.25 0.04
CA SER A 9 -2.27 6.22 0.62
C SER A 9 -1.85 5.87 2.05
N GLY A 10 -2.80 5.36 2.85
CA GLY A 10 -2.53 4.89 4.20
C GLY A 10 -1.55 3.73 4.21
N GLU A 11 -1.75 2.75 3.34
CA GLU A 11 -0.88 1.58 3.23
C GLU A 11 0.55 1.96 2.83
N ARG A 12 0.72 2.95 1.92
CA ARG A 12 2.06 3.44 1.54
C ARG A 12 2.74 4.22 2.65
N VAL A 13 2.02 5.14 3.31
CA VAL A 13 2.57 5.95 4.41
C VAL A 13 2.91 5.08 5.61
N GLN A 14 2.06 4.11 5.93
CA GLN A 14 2.29 3.19 7.03
C GLN A 14 3.63 2.44 6.86
N SER A 15 4.32 2.20 7.97
CA SER A 15 5.50 1.33 7.95
C SER A 15 5.11 -0.10 7.63
N MET A 16 5.89 -0.79 6.78
CA MET A 16 5.70 -2.24 6.53
C MET A 16 5.78 -3.07 7.80
N LEU A 17 6.52 -2.61 8.81
CA LEU A 17 6.63 -3.26 10.11
C LEU A 17 5.28 -3.31 10.87
N TYR A 18 4.31 -2.50 10.45
CA TYR A 18 3.01 -2.37 11.11
C TYR A 18 1.87 -2.95 10.28
N ASN A 19 2.16 -3.44 9.08
CA ASN A 19 1.15 -4.06 8.23
C ASN A 19 0.59 -5.34 8.88
N HIS A 20 -0.66 -5.63 8.58
CA HIS A 20 -1.35 -6.85 9.01
C HIS A 20 -0.93 -8.08 8.17
N MET A 21 -0.33 -7.85 7.00
CA MET A 21 0.29 -8.85 6.13
C MET A 21 1.78 -8.56 5.98
N GLN A 22 2.56 -9.54 5.58
CA GLN A 22 4.01 -9.37 5.40
C GLN A 22 4.35 -8.41 4.26
N GLU A 23 3.55 -8.44 3.18
CA GLU A 23 3.72 -7.56 2.03
C GLU A 23 2.54 -6.60 1.90
N ARG A 24 2.75 -5.49 1.19
CA ARG A 24 1.67 -4.60 0.76
C ARG A 24 0.76 -5.30 -0.23
N SER A 25 -0.40 -4.71 -0.48
CA SER A 25 -1.27 -5.15 -1.54
C SER A 25 -0.59 -5.01 -2.91
N ALA A 26 -0.95 -5.88 -3.84
CA ALA A 26 -0.51 -5.80 -5.24
C ALA A 26 -0.85 -4.44 -5.85
N VAL A 27 -1.99 -3.86 -5.45
CA VAL A 27 -2.44 -2.53 -5.86
C VAL A 27 -1.47 -1.43 -5.44
N ALA A 28 -1.04 -1.45 -4.18
CA ALA A 28 -0.08 -0.47 -3.68
C ALA A 28 1.28 -0.61 -4.38
N ASP A 29 1.72 -1.83 -4.64
CA ASP A 29 3.03 -2.06 -5.25
C ASP A 29 3.04 -1.73 -6.75
N ALA A 30 1.93 -1.94 -7.48
CA ALA A 30 1.84 -1.61 -8.90
C ALA A 30 1.60 -0.12 -9.16
N LEU A 31 0.60 0.48 -8.49
CA LEU A 31 0.03 1.79 -8.86
C LEU A 31 0.53 2.96 -7.99
N LEU A 32 1.17 2.68 -6.86
CA LEU A 32 1.61 3.72 -5.94
C LEU A 32 3.14 3.74 -5.82
N PRO A 33 3.77 4.92 -5.89
CA PRO A 33 5.22 5.04 -5.81
C PRO A 33 5.76 4.60 -4.44
N SER A 34 6.97 4.08 -4.42
CA SER A 34 7.63 3.65 -3.18
C SER A 34 8.23 4.84 -2.42
N ARG A 35 9.33 5.37 -2.93
CA ARG A 35 10.04 6.54 -2.39
C ARG A 35 10.67 7.31 -3.53
N ASN A 36 10.51 8.62 -3.51
CA ASN A 36 11.18 9.54 -4.42
C ASN A 36 11.85 10.68 -3.66
N VAL A 37 12.73 11.40 -4.31
CA VAL A 37 13.36 12.60 -3.74
C VAL A 37 12.37 13.73 -3.80
N GLY A 38 12.13 14.41 -2.69
CA GLY A 38 11.16 15.49 -2.67
C GLY A 38 11.07 16.25 -1.37
N ILE A 39 10.11 17.18 -1.38
CA ILE A 39 9.75 18.02 -0.25
C ILE A 39 8.30 17.72 0.10
N VAL A 40 8.05 17.40 1.36
CA VAL A 40 6.69 17.21 1.91
C VAL A 40 6.44 18.26 2.97
N TRP A 41 5.29 18.86 2.90
CA TRP A 41 4.73 19.70 3.95
C TRP A 41 3.44 19.07 4.45
N ASN A 42 3.34 18.86 5.75
CA ASN A 42 2.20 18.19 6.37
C ASN A 42 1.86 18.80 7.73
N GLY A 43 0.65 18.56 8.17
CA GLY A 43 0.18 19.08 9.46
C GLY A 43 -1.17 18.53 9.86
N ALA A 44 -1.62 18.98 11.05
CA ALA A 44 -2.98 18.75 11.49
C ALA A 44 -3.94 19.59 10.64
N GLY A 45 -5.10 19.05 10.32
CA GLY A 45 -6.17 19.75 9.63
C GLY A 45 -7.00 20.62 10.58
N ALA A 46 -7.96 21.32 10.03
CA ALA A 46 -8.87 22.20 10.79
C ALA A 46 -9.87 21.41 11.66
N LEU A 47 -10.22 20.20 11.26
CA LEU A 47 -11.11 19.32 12.02
C LEU A 47 -10.31 18.49 13.04
N PRO A 48 -10.88 18.16 14.20
CA PRO A 48 -10.25 17.23 15.15
C PRO A 48 -9.91 15.90 14.46
N TYR A 49 -8.69 15.39 14.70
CA TYR A 49 -8.19 14.13 14.10
C TYR A 49 -8.14 14.13 12.57
N SER A 50 -8.05 15.29 11.93
CA SER A 50 -7.73 15.41 10.52
C SER A 50 -6.26 15.74 10.30
N THR A 51 -5.71 15.27 9.17
CA THR A 51 -4.36 15.61 8.72
C THR A 51 -4.37 15.97 7.26
N TRP A 52 -3.39 16.74 6.85
CA TRP A 52 -3.11 17.02 5.46
C TRP A 52 -1.63 16.86 5.16
N ALA A 53 -1.32 16.49 3.94
CA ALA A 53 0.04 16.47 3.41
C ALA A 53 0.01 16.91 1.95
N VAL A 54 1.00 17.72 1.55
CA VAL A 54 1.25 18.08 0.15
C VAL A 54 2.74 17.91 -0.13
N GLY A 55 3.10 17.56 -1.35
CA GLY A 55 4.50 17.36 -1.70
C GLY A 55 4.78 17.52 -3.18
N VAL A 56 6.03 17.83 -3.46
CA VAL A 56 6.62 17.82 -4.80
C VAL A 56 7.79 16.86 -4.78
N PHE A 57 7.81 15.95 -5.76
CA PHE A 57 8.80 14.90 -5.87
C PHE A 57 9.37 14.82 -7.27
N ASN A 58 10.48 14.15 -7.39
CA ASN A 58 11.12 13.82 -8.66
C ASN A 58 11.81 12.45 -8.52
N ASP A 59 11.80 11.65 -9.58
CA ASP A 59 12.33 10.28 -9.58
C ASP A 59 13.75 10.15 -10.17
N TRP A 60 14.44 11.27 -10.45
CA TRP A 60 15.78 11.32 -11.05
C TRP A 60 16.78 10.33 -10.45
N LEU A 61 16.71 10.12 -9.16
CA LEU A 61 17.63 9.21 -8.45
C LEU A 61 17.36 7.72 -8.74
N ASP A 62 16.12 7.36 -9.04
CA ASP A 62 15.74 5.97 -9.34
C ASP A 62 15.72 5.72 -10.86
N ALA A 63 15.49 6.75 -11.66
CA ALA A 63 15.54 6.70 -13.11
C ALA A 63 16.99 6.71 -13.67
N ASP A 64 17.96 7.15 -12.85
CA ASP A 64 19.36 7.38 -13.25
C ASP A 64 19.47 8.37 -14.43
N GLU A 65 18.65 9.43 -14.38
CA GLU A 65 18.52 10.49 -15.38
C GLU A 65 18.78 11.85 -14.77
N ASP A 66 18.96 12.88 -15.60
CA ASP A 66 19.06 14.24 -15.11
C ASP A 66 17.71 14.73 -14.56
N ILE A 67 17.74 15.66 -13.62
CA ILE A 67 16.54 16.12 -12.89
C ILE A 67 15.49 16.77 -13.80
N ASP A 68 15.91 17.35 -14.93
CA ASP A 68 15.05 17.97 -15.93
C ASP A 68 14.52 16.97 -16.98
N GLU A 69 15.10 15.78 -17.06
CA GLU A 69 14.66 14.69 -17.93
C GLU A 69 13.72 13.71 -17.21
N SER A 70 13.81 13.62 -15.89
CA SER A 70 13.01 12.74 -15.04
C SER A 70 11.62 13.30 -14.71
N ALA A 71 10.72 12.43 -14.24
CA ALA A 71 9.35 12.83 -13.95
C ALA A 71 9.26 13.67 -12.67
N THR A 72 8.43 14.70 -12.73
CA THR A 72 8.05 15.52 -11.56
C THR A 72 6.64 15.17 -11.12
N GLN A 73 6.46 14.97 -9.81
CA GLN A 73 5.19 14.57 -9.21
C GLN A 73 4.71 15.61 -8.20
N TYR A 74 3.40 15.85 -8.20
CA TYR A 74 2.69 16.69 -7.23
C TYR A 74 1.67 15.83 -6.50
N ILE A 75 1.67 15.90 -5.17
CA ILE A 75 0.88 15.00 -4.34
C ILE A 75 0.14 15.75 -3.27
N GLY A 76 -1.10 15.31 -2.99
CA GLY A 76 -1.88 15.72 -1.85
C GLY A 76 -2.58 14.55 -1.19
N ARG A 77 -2.66 14.53 0.14
CA ARG A 77 -3.46 13.58 0.93
C ARG A 77 -4.16 14.30 2.07
N LEU A 78 -5.43 13.99 2.25
CA LEU A 78 -6.25 14.44 3.37
C LEU A 78 -6.76 13.23 4.13
N THR A 79 -6.76 13.28 5.45
CA THR A 79 -7.36 12.24 6.29
C THR A 79 -8.22 12.84 7.39
N TRP A 80 -9.19 12.06 7.85
CA TRP A 80 -10.06 12.43 8.94
C TRP A 80 -10.56 11.19 9.69
N ALA A 81 -10.66 11.30 11.03
CA ALA A 81 -11.30 10.29 11.86
C ALA A 81 -12.58 10.88 12.47
N PRO A 82 -13.72 10.83 11.72
CA PRO A 82 -14.98 11.47 12.12
C PRO A 82 -15.64 10.84 13.33
N LEU A 83 -15.51 9.55 13.50
CA LEU A 83 -16.13 8.79 14.59
C LEU A 83 -15.06 8.16 15.47
N ARG A 84 -15.13 8.45 16.75
CA ARG A 84 -14.24 7.94 17.76
C ARG A 84 -14.93 7.95 19.12
N THR A 85 -14.71 6.88 19.91
CA THR A 85 -15.14 6.85 21.31
C THR A 85 -14.15 7.58 22.21
N ASP A 86 -14.61 8.10 23.35
CA ASP A 86 -13.76 8.87 24.29
C ASP A 86 -12.63 8.04 24.88
N ASP A 87 -12.85 6.75 25.07
CA ASP A 87 -11.86 5.76 25.53
C ASP A 87 -10.91 5.26 24.41
N ASP A 88 -11.03 5.83 23.20
CA ASP A 88 -10.28 5.44 22.00
C ASP A 88 -10.43 3.94 21.61
N SER A 89 -11.46 3.25 22.12
CA SER A 89 -11.69 1.83 21.79
C SER A 89 -12.26 1.61 20.39
N SER A 90 -12.93 2.61 19.81
CA SER A 90 -13.46 2.57 18.44
C SER A 90 -13.08 3.84 17.67
N LEU A 91 -12.69 3.67 16.40
CA LEU A 91 -12.30 4.76 15.52
C LEU A 91 -12.62 4.40 14.07
N LEU A 92 -13.26 5.32 13.35
CA LEU A 92 -13.41 5.29 11.90
C LEU A 92 -12.43 6.30 11.28
N HIS A 93 -11.60 5.84 10.36
CA HIS A 93 -10.68 6.64 9.57
C HIS A 93 -11.13 6.69 8.12
N LEU A 94 -11.06 7.86 7.51
CA LEU A 94 -11.28 8.13 6.10
C LEU A 94 -10.08 8.90 5.56
N GLY A 95 -9.71 8.64 4.32
CA GLY A 95 -8.67 9.39 3.64
C GLY A 95 -8.86 9.40 2.12
N ILE A 96 -8.26 10.42 1.50
CA ILE A 96 -8.19 10.58 0.05
C ILE A 96 -6.82 11.13 -0.32
N GLY A 97 -6.23 10.57 -1.36
CA GLY A 97 -4.97 11.00 -1.94
C GLY A 97 -5.09 11.26 -3.43
N TYR A 98 -4.32 12.21 -3.92
CA TYR A 98 -4.18 12.52 -5.34
C TYR A 98 -2.72 12.71 -5.70
N ARG A 99 -2.32 12.22 -6.85
CA ARG A 99 -1.00 12.37 -7.44
C ARG A 99 -1.12 12.72 -8.91
N TYR A 100 -0.36 13.71 -9.32
CA TYR A 100 -0.10 14.04 -10.72
C TYR A 100 1.38 13.82 -11.03
N SER A 101 1.70 13.22 -12.18
CA SER A 101 3.06 13.09 -12.71
C SER A 101 3.10 13.56 -14.15
N ASN A 102 4.11 14.32 -14.54
CA ASN A 102 4.32 14.70 -15.94
C ASN A 102 4.82 13.54 -16.82
N ALA A 103 4.98 12.34 -16.23
CA ALA A 103 5.30 11.08 -16.88
C ALA A 103 6.49 11.11 -17.85
N LYS A 104 7.45 12.03 -17.70
CA LYS A 104 8.71 11.98 -18.44
C LYS A 104 9.36 10.60 -18.22
N GLY A 105 9.94 10.02 -19.28
CA GLY A 105 10.44 8.65 -19.26
C GLY A 105 9.36 7.55 -19.44
N GLY A 106 8.05 7.92 -19.50
CA GLY A 106 6.97 6.96 -19.69
C GLY A 106 6.51 6.27 -18.41
N PHE A 107 5.90 5.08 -18.53
CA PHE A 107 5.42 4.31 -17.39
C PHE A 107 5.53 2.80 -17.59
N ARG A 108 5.59 2.08 -16.51
CA ARG A 108 5.37 0.63 -16.42
C ARG A 108 4.76 0.30 -15.07
N PHE A 109 3.57 -0.26 -15.08
CA PHE A 109 2.93 -0.78 -13.87
C PHE A 109 3.07 -2.30 -13.87
N ARG A 110 3.63 -2.83 -12.79
CA ARG A 110 3.80 -4.27 -12.61
C ARG A 110 3.84 -4.62 -11.15
N THR A 111 3.45 -5.85 -10.81
CA THR A 111 3.58 -6.34 -9.43
C THR A 111 3.69 -7.85 -9.37
N GLU A 112 4.42 -8.32 -8.37
CA GLU A 112 4.41 -9.68 -7.89
C GLU A 112 3.09 -9.96 -7.13
N PRO A 113 2.74 -11.26 -6.93
CA PRO A 113 1.50 -11.65 -6.26
C PRO A 113 1.60 -11.51 -4.72
N GLU A 114 1.98 -10.34 -4.22
CA GLU A 114 2.21 -10.05 -2.78
C GLU A 114 3.22 -11.02 -2.13
N PHE A 115 4.09 -11.54 -2.94
CA PHE A 115 5.12 -12.49 -2.56
C PHE A 115 6.46 -11.96 -3.08
N ASN A 116 7.22 -11.33 -2.19
CA ASN A 116 8.51 -10.75 -2.54
C ASN A 116 9.44 -11.82 -3.16
N GLN A 117 10.13 -11.46 -4.25
CA GLN A 117 10.99 -12.30 -5.08
C GLN A 117 10.24 -13.28 -6.02
N ALA A 118 8.91 -13.27 -6.08
CA ALA A 118 8.19 -13.91 -7.17
C ALA A 118 8.35 -13.10 -8.47
N PRO A 119 8.16 -13.69 -9.65
CA PRO A 119 8.03 -12.91 -10.87
C PRO A 119 6.78 -12.04 -10.84
N ALA A 120 6.77 -10.96 -11.62
CA ALA A 120 5.56 -10.16 -11.82
C ALA A 120 4.51 -10.98 -12.58
N TYR A 121 3.30 -11.06 -12.04
CA TYR A 121 2.18 -11.77 -12.66
C TYR A 121 1.38 -10.85 -13.57
N VAL A 122 1.30 -9.57 -13.26
CA VAL A 122 0.68 -8.53 -14.07
C VAL A 122 1.72 -7.46 -14.39
N ASP A 123 1.73 -6.97 -15.66
CA ASP A 123 2.79 -6.08 -16.15
C ASP A 123 2.37 -5.40 -17.46
N THR A 124 2.17 -4.09 -17.44
CA THR A 124 1.80 -3.30 -18.64
C THR A 124 2.87 -3.26 -19.71
N GLY A 125 4.12 -3.50 -19.37
CA GLY A 125 5.27 -3.47 -20.29
C GLY A 125 5.74 -4.86 -20.75
N PHE A 126 4.97 -5.93 -20.51
CA PHE A 126 5.41 -7.30 -20.79
C PHE A 126 5.71 -7.53 -22.27
N ASP A 127 4.85 -7.08 -23.16
CA ASP A 127 4.98 -7.24 -24.61
C ASP A 127 5.63 -6.03 -25.31
N VAL A 128 6.13 -5.07 -24.55
CA VAL A 128 6.80 -3.88 -25.06
C VAL A 128 8.30 -4.10 -25.08
N PRO A 129 9.00 -3.94 -26.22
CA PRO A 129 10.44 -4.20 -26.32
C PRO A 129 11.30 -3.43 -25.30
N THR A 130 10.94 -2.19 -24.99
CA THR A 130 11.61 -1.37 -23.96
C THR A 130 11.10 -1.66 -22.55
N GLY A 131 9.96 -2.34 -22.43
CA GLY A 131 9.23 -2.52 -21.17
C GLY A 131 8.55 -1.25 -20.66
N ILE A 132 8.70 -0.12 -21.36
CA ILE A 132 8.18 1.20 -20.96
C ILE A 132 7.20 1.70 -22.01
N LEU A 133 6.04 2.13 -21.58
CA LEU A 133 5.00 2.74 -22.39
C LEU A 133 5.07 4.27 -22.29
N PRO A 134 4.87 5.01 -23.41
CA PRO A 134 4.89 6.47 -23.37
C PRO A 134 3.64 7.01 -22.66
N ALA A 135 3.76 8.19 -22.03
CA ALA A 135 2.64 8.94 -21.48
C ALA A 135 2.93 10.44 -21.48
N ASN A 136 1.89 11.25 -21.63
CA ASN A 136 1.98 12.71 -21.46
C ASN A 136 1.93 13.08 -19.98
N ASN A 137 0.99 12.49 -19.25
CA ASN A 137 0.87 12.62 -17.80
C ASN A 137 0.15 11.40 -17.20
N ILE A 138 0.28 11.24 -15.90
CA ILE A 138 -0.37 10.20 -15.12
C ILE A 138 -1.04 10.83 -13.90
N GLN A 139 -2.29 10.46 -13.66
CA GLN A 139 -3.07 10.92 -12.53
C GLN A 139 -3.54 9.73 -11.71
N THR A 140 -3.26 9.74 -10.42
CA THR A 140 -3.64 8.66 -9.49
C THR A 140 -4.50 9.23 -8.37
N VAL A 141 -5.64 8.58 -8.13
CA VAL A 141 -6.52 8.83 -6.99
C VAL A 141 -6.48 7.61 -6.08
N ASN A 142 -6.39 7.82 -4.78
CA ASN A 142 -6.54 6.78 -3.76
C ASN A 142 -7.62 7.19 -2.76
N ALA A 143 -8.53 6.27 -2.43
CA ALA A 143 -9.50 6.42 -1.36
C ALA A 143 -9.27 5.34 -0.31
N GLU A 144 -9.31 5.72 0.96
CA GLU A 144 -9.04 4.81 2.07
C GLU A 144 -10.10 4.90 3.17
N ILE A 145 -10.45 3.75 3.72
CA ILE A 145 -11.33 3.62 4.88
C ILE A 145 -10.78 2.58 5.84
N SER A 146 -10.79 2.87 7.11
CA SER A 146 -10.42 1.90 8.14
C SER A 146 -11.28 2.07 9.38
N TRP A 147 -11.68 0.96 9.98
CA TRP A 147 -12.42 0.94 11.23
C TRP A 147 -11.74 0.02 12.24
N ARG A 148 -11.60 0.50 13.45
CA ARG A 148 -11.08 -0.27 14.58
C ARG A 148 -12.10 -0.28 15.70
N ARG A 149 -12.33 -1.45 16.30
CA ARG A 149 -13.10 -1.61 17.52
C ARG A 149 -12.40 -2.60 18.44
N GLY A 150 -11.77 -2.07 19.49
CA GLY A 150 -10.93 -2.89 20.35
C GLY A 150 -9.83 -3.58 19.56
N PRO A 151 -9.65 -4.92 19.69
CA PRO A 151 -8.64 -5.69 19.01
C PRO A 151 -8.96 -5.98 17.52
N LEU A 152 -10.17 -5.67 17.06
CA LEU A 152 -10.58 -5.86 15.66
C LEU A 152 -10.27 -4.61 14.85
N TRP A 153 -9.65 -4.79 13.69
CA TRP A 153 -9.37 -3.76 12.69
C TRP A 153 -9.80 -4.22 11.29
N LEU A 154 -10.52 -3.37 10.59
CA LEU A 154 -10.94 -3.56 9.21
C LEU A 154 -10.44 -2.39 8.40
N ALA A 155 -9.99 -2.62 7.16
CA ALA A 155 -9.56 -1.57 6.27
C ALA A 155 -9.73 -1.95 4.80
N SER A 156 -9.81 -0.92 3.97
CA SER A 156 -9.86 -1.03 2.52
C SER A 156 -9.24 0.21 1.89
N GLU A 157 -8.60 0.02 0.75
CA GLU A 157 -8.18 1.11 -0.13
C GLU A 157 -8.56 0.78 -1.57
N TYR A 158 -8.96 1.80 -2.32
CA TYR A 158 -9.18 1.76 -3.77
C TYR A 158 -8.23 2.73 -4.44
N THR A 159 -7.56 2.31 -5.48
CA THR A 159 -6.65 3.13 -6.27
C THR A 159 -7.04 3.07 -7.74
N GLN A 160 -7.09 4.23 -8.38
CA GLN A 160 -7.28 4.37 -9.81
C GLN A 160 -6.19 5.26 -10.39
N THR A 161 -5.61 4.83 -11.52
CA THR A 161 -4.55 5.55 -12.22
C THR A 161 -4.93 5.70 -13.69
N ALA A 162 -5.13 6.95 -14.12
CA ALA A 162 -5.40 7.31 -15.50
C ALA A 162 -4.11 7.79 -16.18
N VAL A 163 -3.85 7.29 -17.38
CA VAL A 163 -2.71 7.65 -18.21
C VAL A 163 -3.18 8.44 -19.41
N ASP A 164 -2.64 9.63 -19.58
CA ASP A 164 -2.90 10.45 -20.76
C ASP A 164 -1.96 10.07 -21.90
N ASN A 165 -2.46 9.25 -22.81
CA ASN A 165 -1.81 8.91 -24.07
C ASN A 165 -2.85 8.49 -25.12
N PRO A 166 -3.07 9.30 -26.20
CA PRO A 166 -4.03 8.99 -27.25
C PRO A 166 -3.74 7.68 -28.01
N ASP A 167 -2.45 7.36 -28.23
CA ASP A 167 -2.05 6.15 -28.96
C ASP A 167 -2.36 4.87 -28.18
N LEU A 168 -2.53 4.97 -26.87
CA LEU A 168 -2.93 3.88 -25.98
C LEU A 168 -4.42 3.93 -25.62
N SER A 169 -5.22 4.82 -26.23
CA SER A 169 -6.65 5.03 -25.94
C SER A 169 -6.92 5.53 -24.51
N HIS A 170 -6.01 6.31 -23.93
CA HIS A 170 -6.10 6.88 -22.57
C HIS A 170 -6.41 5.83 -21.48
N PRO A 171 -5.58 4.80 -21.29
CA PRO A 171 -5.91 3.70 -20.41
C PRO A 171 -6.04 4.13 -18.95
N THR A 172 -6.93 3.44 -18.23
CA THR A 172 -7.19 3.63 -16.80
C THR A 172 -7.07 2.30 -16.08
N PHE A 173 -6.12 2.21 -15.17
CA PHE A 173 -5.86 1.03 -14.34
C PHE A 173 -6.42 1.23 -12.94
N ASN A 174 -6.87 0.15 -12.32
CA ASN A 174 -7.45 0.25 -10.99
C ASN A 174 -7.23 -1.01 -10.17
N GLY A 175 -7.42 -0.87 -8.88
CA GLY A 175 -7.40 -1.99 -7.96
C GLY A 175 -7.86 -1.59 -6.57
N TYR A 176 -8.17 -2.59 -5.76
CA TYR A 176 -8.57 -2.40 -4.38
C TYR A 176 -8.08 -3.55 -3.51
N TRP A 177 -8.04 -3.30 -2.22
CA TRP A 177 -7.92 -4.35 -1.24
C TRP A 177 -8.89 -4.13 -0.08
N ILE A 178 -9.33 -5.23 0.52
CA ILE A 178 -10.10 -5.27 1.76
C ILE A 178 -9.39 -6.21 2.71
N GLY A 179 -9.12 -5.77 3.93
CA GLY A 179 -8.43 -6.56 4.93
C GLY A 179 -9.05 -6.44 6.32
N ALA A 180 -8.80 -7.47 7.10
CA ALA A 180 -9.18 -7.56 8.50
C ALA A 180 -8.00 -8.07 9.32
N SER A 181 -7.87 -7.61 10.56
CA SER A 181 -7.02 -8.24 11.55
C SER A 181 -7.70 -8.29 12.92
N TRP A 182 -7.45 -9.35 13.65
CA TRP A 182 -7.94 -9.55 14.99
C TRP A 182 -6.81 -9.98 15.92
N VAL A 183 -6.51 -9.13 16.91
CA VAL A 183 -5.52 -9.44 17.94
C VAL A 183 -6.17 -10.29 19.00
N LEU A 184 -5.91 -11.61 18.98
CA LEU A 184 -6.54 -12.61 19.85
C LEU A 184 -6.23 -12.40 21.34
N THR A 185 -5.09 -11.81 21.65
CA THR A 185 -4.65 -11.49 23.01
C THR A 185 -5.26 -10.21 23.57
N GLY A 186 -6.01 -9.45 22.74
CA GLY A 186 -6.83 -8.33 23.18
C GLY A 186 -6.19 -6.95 23.02
N GLU A 187 -4.94 -6.87 22.58
CA GLU A 187 -4.27 -5.59 22.30
C GLU A 187 -4.93 -4.86 21.12
N MET A 188 -4.85 -3.55 21.13
CA MET A 188 -5.48 -2.69 20.14
C MET A 188 -4.43 -1.91 19.36
N ARG A 189 -4.54 -1.89 18.01
CA ARG A 189 -3.66 -1.08 17.16
C ARG A 189 -3.81 0.40 17.46
N PRO A 190 -2.74 1.11 17.85
CA PRO A 190 -2.81 2.55 18.07
C PRO A 190 -2.99 3.32 16.76
N TYR A 191 -3.66 4.46 16.82
CA TYR A 191 -3.81 5.39 15.70
C TYR A 191 -2.89 6.60 15.86
N SER A 192 -2.16 6.94 14.80
CA SER A 192 -1.29 8.11 14.75
C SER A 192 -2.06 9.32 14.22
N LYS A 193 -2.37 10.25 15.11
CA LYS A 193 -3.01 11.53 14.77
C LYS A 193 -2.11 12.44 13.88
N LYS A 194 -0.80 12.19 13.83
CA LYS A 194 0.15 12.99 13.05
C LYS A 194 0.20 12.56 11.58
N SER A 195 0.06 11.26 11.33
CA SER A 195 0.16 10.69 9.97
C SER A 195 -1.15 10.17 9.42
N GLY A 196 -2.23 10.15 10.23
CA GLY A 196 -3.50 9.56 9.83
C GLY A 196 -3.34 8.08 9.44
N THR A 197 -2.64 7.28 10.27
CA THR A 197 -2.39 5.85 10.01
C THR A 197 -2.44 5.04 11.29
N PHE A 198 -2.67 3.73 11.17
CA PHE A 198 -2.54 2.81 12.29
C PHE A 198 -1.08 2.39 12.49
N ARG A 199 -0.73 2.03 13.72
CA ARG A 199 0.60 1.54 14.11
C ARG A 199 0.58 0.02 14.31
N GLY A 200 1.76 -0.55 14.62
CA GLY A 200 1.92 -1.96 14.96
C GLY A 200 1.14 -2.36 16.21
N VAL A 201 0.89 -3.66 16.33
CA VAL A 201 0.27 -4.25 17.52
C VAL A 201 1.19 -4.05 18.72
N PRO A 202 0.75 -3.41 19.81
CA PRO A 202 1.55 -3.33 21.03
C PRO A 202 1.61 -4.70 21.71
N VAL A 203 2.69 -4.98 22.44
CA VAL A 203 2.82 -6.21 23.20
C VAL A 203 2.67 -5.86 24.68
N ALA A 204 1.55 -6.24 25.29
CA ALA A 204 1.26 -5.93 26.68
C ALA A 204 2.25 -6.60 27.66
N LYS A 205 2.61 -7.87 27.41
CA LYS A 205 3.62 -8.61 28.17
C LYS A 205 4.40 -9.54 27.25
N SER A 206 5.70 -9.30 27.12
CA SER A 206 6.57 -10.09 26.23
C SER A 206 6.75 -11.53 26.74
N VAL A 207 7.08 -12.43 25.83
CA VAL A 207 7.42 -13.83 26.16
C VAL A 207 8.60 -13.90 27.12
N TYR A 208 9.58 -13.02 26.97
CA TYR A 208 10.77 -12.93 27.84
C TYR A 208 10.45 -12.50 29.27
N GLN A 209 9.27 -11.91 29.48
CA GLN A 209 8.74 -11.51 30.80
C GLN A 209 7.72 -12.52 31.33
N GLY A 210 7.66 -13.73 30.75
CA GLY A 210 6.68 -14.75 31.12
C GLY A 210 5.26 -14.47 30.61
N GLY A 211 5.10 -13.61 29.60
CA GLY A 211 3.85 -13.38 28.88
C GLY A 211 3.65 -14.37 27.73
N LYS A 212 2.57 -14.16 26.96
CA LYS A 212 2.26 -14.93 25.74
C LYS A 212 2.67 -14.19 24.47
N GLY A 213 3.18 -12.94 24.59
CA GLY A 213 3.28 -12.03 23.47
C GLY A 213 1.90 -11.59 22.97
N ALA A 214 1.81 -11.03 21.78
CA ALA A 214 0.55 -10.71 21.12
C ALA A 214 0.35 -11.62 19.89
N TRP A 215 -0.85 -12.15 19.72
CA TRP A 215 -1.24 -13.01 18.61
C TRP A 215 -2.27 -12.31 17.75
N GLU A 216 -2.00 -12.23 16.45
CA GLU A 216 -2.87 -11.60 15.48
C GLU A 216 -3.20 -12.56 14.34
N LEU A 217 -4.49 -12.68 14.03
CA LEU A 217 -4.99 -13.30 12.80
C LEU A 217 -5.33 -12.20 11.81
N SER A 218 -5.02 -12.41 10.55
CA SER A 218 -5.31 -11.47 9.48
C SER A 218 -5.82 -12.17 8.23
N ALA A 219 -6.64 -11.45 7.46
CA ALA A 219 -7.13 -11.85 6.15
C ALA A 219 -7.12 -10.64 5.22
N ARG A 220 -6.86 -10.87 3.92
CA ARG A 220 -6.95 -9.83 2.89
C ARG A 220 -7.43 -10.44 1.59
N TRP A 221 -8.30 -9.72 0.90
CA TRP A 221 -8.57 -9.86 -0.51
C TRP A 221 -8.01 -8.64 -1.21
N SER A 222 -7.26 -8.83 -2.29
CA SER A 222 -6.80 -7.75 -3.18
C SER A 222 -7.08 -8.11 -4.62
N SER A 223 -7.41 -7.10 -5.42
CA SER A 223 -7.76 -7.21 -6.83
C SER A 223 -7.09 -6.07 -7.58
N ILE A 224 -6.44 -6.38 -8.70
CA ILE A 224 -5.81 -5.38 -9.57
C ILE A 224 -6.08 -5.72 -11.02
N ASP A 225 -6.40 -4.69 -11.82
CA ASP A 225 -6.56 -4.76 -13.25
C ASP A 225 -5.62 -3.75 -13.93
N LEU A 226 -4.70 -4.26 -14.75
CA LEU A 226 -3.74 -3.51 -15.55
C LEU A 226 -4.03 -3.62 -17.06
N SER A 227 -5.26 -3.96 -17.43
CA SER A 227 -5.70 -4.08 -18.83
C SER A 227 -6.75 -3.05 -19.15
N ASP A 228 -6.45 -2.11 -20.06
CA ASP A 228 -7.41 -1.13 -20.58
C ASP A 228 -6.90 -0.51 -21.89
N GLY A 229 -7.84 -0.16 -22.78
CA GLY A 229 -7.51 0.37 -24.11
C GLY A 229 -6.75 -0.65 -24.95
N THR A 230 -5.52 -0.33 -25.33
CA THR A 230 -4.61 -1.23 -26.07
C THR A 230 -3.56 -1.88 -25.18
N VAL A 231 -3.63 -1.67 -23.87
CA VAL A 231 -2.67 -2.22 -22.90
C VAL A 231 -3.23 -3.49 -22.27
N GLU A 232 -2.53 -4.60 -22.39
CA GLU A 232 -2.90 -5.92 -21.86
C GLU A 232 -1.94 -6.33 -20.72
N GLY A 233 -1.95 -5.57 -19.61
CA GLY A 233 -1.09 -5.83 -18.47
C GLY A 233 -1.51 -7.01 -17.59
N GLY A 234 -2.75 -7.49 -17.77
CA GLY A 234 -3.36 -8.59 -17.03
C GLY A 234 -4.10 -8.15 -15.79
N ASP A 235 -4.86 -9.08 -15.22
CA ASP A 235 -5.60 -8.94 -13.95
C ASP A 235 -5.15 -9.99 -12.94
N MET A 236 -5.30 -9.68 -11.65
CA MET A 236 -4.91 -10.58 -10.58
C MET A 236 -5.76 -10.36 -9.34
N ASP A 237 -6.29 -11.47 -8.81
CA ASP A 237 -6.98 -11.54 -7.52
C ASP A 237 -6.18 -12.37 -6.53
N ILE A 238 -6.11 -11.94 -5.28
CA ILE A 238 -5.35 -12.62 -4.24
C ILE A 238 -6.16 -12.72 -2.96
N ALA A 239 -6.37 -13.95 -2.48
CA ALA A 239 -6.89 -14.22 -1.14
C ALA A 239 -5.73 -14.58 -0.21
N SER A 240 -5.57 -13.86 0.89
CA SER A 240 -4.47 -14.04 1.83
C SER A 240 -4.97 -14.27 3.25
N LEU A 241 -4.33 -15.21 3.95
CA LEU A 241 -4.51 -15.44 5.38
C LEU A 241 -3.17 -15.30 6.09
N GLY A 242 -3.16 -14.69 7.27
CA GLY A 242 -1.96 -14.43 8.02
C GLY A 242 -2.09 -14.74 9.51
N VAL A 243 -0.99 -15.17 10.10
CA VAL A 243 -0.81 -15.29 11.54
C VAL A 243 0.46 -14.54 11.92
N SER A 244 0.38 -13.62 12.85
CA SER A 244 1.51 -12.91 13.40
C SER A 244 1.62 -13.15 14.90
N TRP A 245 2.80 -13.56 15.36
CA TRP A 245 3.13 -13.69 16.76
C TRP A 245 4.22 -12.67 17.14
N TRP A 246 3.83 -11.66 17.87
CA TRP A 246 4.70 -10.64 18.42
C TRP A 246 5.22 -11.13 19.79
N LEU A 247 6.42 -11.71 19.80
CA LEU A 247 7.03 -12.22 21.03
C LEU A 247 7.42 -11.09 21.98
N SER A 248 7.80 -9.95 21.40
CA SER A 248 8.14 -8.73 22.10
C SER A 248 7.91 -7.51 21.18
N PRO A 249 8.01 -6.26 21.67
CA PRO A 249 7.94 -5.10 20.80
C PRO A 249 8.95 -5.07 19.65
N ILE A 250 10.08 -5.79 19.79
CA ILE A 250 11.18 -5.80 18.82
C ILE A 250 11.31 -7.12 18.04
N PHE A 251 10.57 -8.16 18.40
CA PHE A 251 10.69 -9.46 17.75
C PHE A 251 9.33 -10.08 17.43
N SER A 252 9.12 -10.45 16.15
CA SER A 252 7.90 -11.13 15.70
C SER A 252 8.19 -12.22 14.69
N ILE A 253 7.27 -13.18 14.62
CA ILE A 253 7.19 -14.23 13.62
C ILE A 253 5.87 -14.03 12.87
N ASN A 254 5.95 -13.95 11.56
CA ASN A 254 4.79 -13.75 10.70
C ASN A 254 4.73 -14.89 9.68
N MET A 255 3.54 -15.42 9.46
CA MET A 255 3.27 -16.49 8.49
C MET A 255 2.07 -16.07 7.64
N ASN A 256 2.22 -16.17 6.31
CA ASN A 256 1.11 -15.88 5.40
C ASN A 256 0.96 -17.02 4.39
N TYR A 257 -0.29 -17.35 4.07
CA TYR A 257 -0.69 -18.18 2.97
C TYR A 257 -1.50 -17.37 1.99
N ARG A 258 -1.26 -17.55 0.69
CA ARG A 258 -1.96 -16.85 -0.40
C ARG A 258 -2.43 -17.84 -1.43
N TYR A 259 -3.60 -17.56 -1.98
CA TYR A 259 -4.10 -18.18 -3.19
C TYR A 259 -4.32 -17.06 -4.22
N ILE A 260 -3.78 -17.26 -5.41
CA ILE A 260 -3.68 -16.24 -6.46
C ILE A 260 -4.40 -16.76 -7.69
N TRP A 261 -5.25 -15.93 -8.28
CA TRP A 261 -5.81 -16.09 -9.62
C TRP A 261 -5.27 -14.95 -10.48
N ASN A 262 -4.89 -15.25 -11.70
CA ASN A 262 -4.46 -14.22 -12.64
C ASN A 262 -4.83 -14.58 -14.07
N THR A 263 -5.12 -13.56 -14.85
CA THR A 263 -5.32 -13.64 -16.29
C THR A 263 -4.36 -12.68 -16.98
N ARG A 264 -3.65 -13.12 -17.98
CA ARG A 264 -2.82 -12.26 -18.82
C ARG A 264 -2.78 -12.79 -20.24
N LEU A 265 -2.99 -11.90 -21.24
CA LEU A 265 -3.04 -12.27 -22.67
C LEU A 265 -4.03 -13.41 -22.95
N GLY A 266 -5.19 -13.40 -22.28
CA GLY A 266 -6.23 -14.43 -22.42
C GLY A 266 -5.88 -15.79 -21.80
N VAL A 267 -4.77 -15.91 -21.07
CA VAL A 267 -4.39 -17.14 -20.35
C VAL A 267 -4.69 -16.97 -18.88
N GLU A 268 -5.60 -17.81 -18.38
CA GLU A 268 -5.95 -17.89 -16.96
C GLU A 268 -4.96 -18.82 -16.23
N GLY A 269 -4.61 -18.45 -15.02
CA GLY A 269 -3.75 -19.24 -14.16
C GLY A 269 -4.11 -19.11 -12.69
N SER A 270 -3.68 -20.09 -11.89
CA SER A 270 -3.75 -19.97 -10.44
C SER A 270 -2.51 -20.55 -9.80
N SER A 271 -2.15 -20.00 -8.65
CA SER A 271 -1.03 -20.47 -7.85
C SER A 271 -1.30 -20.25 -6.36
N SER A 272 -0.49 -20.86 -5.52
CA SER A 272 -0.54 -20.61 -4.09
C SER A 272 0.87 -20.50 -3.52
N GLY A 273 1.01 -19.76 -2.45
CA GLY A 273 2.28 -19.55 -1.79
C GLY A 273 2.16 -19.48 -0.28
N PHE A 274 3.15 -19.99 0.40
CA PHE A 274 3.33 -19.83 1.84
C PHE A 274 4.67 -19.16 2.09
N ASN A 275 4.69 -18.14 2.94
CA ASN A 275 5.92 -17.54 3.40
C ASN A 275 5.90 -17.28 4.91
N SER A 276 7.10 -17.29 5.49
CA SER A 276 7.31 -16.91 6.89
C SER A 276 8.41 -15.85 6.97
N ARG A 277 8.28 -14.95 7.93
CA ARG A 277 9.26 -13.89 8.20
C ARG A 277 9.56 -13.83 9.69
N LEU A 278 10.84 -13.83 10.02
CA LEU A 278 11.33 -13.41 11.33
C LEU A 278 11.70 -11.93 11.24
N LEU A 279 11.17 -11.13 12.12
CA LEU A 279 11.43 -9.70 12.18
C LEU A 279 12.09 -9.36 13.51
N LEU A 280 13.30 -8.80 13.45
CA LEU A 280 14.00 -8.23 14.58
C LEU A 280 14.22 -6.74 14.33
N LEU A 281 13.68 -5.90 15.20
CA LEU A 281 13.90 -4.45 15.19
C LEU A 281 15.07 -4.13 16.09
N LEU A 282 16.11 -3.56 15.50
CA LEU A 282 17.27 -3.01 16.23
C LEU A 282 17.10 -1.48 16.21
N GLU A 283 16.91 -0.88 17.38
CA GLU A 283 16.86 0.57 17.57
C GLU A 283 18.25 1.12 17.88
#